data_f988a1c82f5d3d2f6427083f72b3fc66
#
_entry.id   f988a1c82f5d3d2f6427083f72b3fc66
#
_cell.length_a   1.000
_cell.length_b   1.000
_cell.length_c   1.000
_cell.angle_alpha   90.00
_cell.angle_beta   90.00
_cell.angle_gamma   90.00
#
_symmetry.space_group_name_H-M   'P 1'
#
loop_
_entity.id
_entity.type
_entity.pdbx_description
1 polymer ?
#
loop_
_entity_poly.entity_id
_entity_poly.type
_entity_poly.pdbx_seq_one_letter_code
_entity_poly.pdbx_strand_id
1 'polypeptide(L)'
;MKKIAILALALVLALVPTLTLADETVRLGVTGAFYEDLWQPAIDKLAEEGIKVELVQFSDFSLPNNALNGGELEVNAFQHHAYFNNDTTTNGYDLQVLADTFVITMNLYSAKYPTVEELQAKVAAGEAVNVVIPNDATNQGRALLVLKDAGIIDLTDDYEGTPNTENVVQVEGGKVELTPVNAAQTYQFLEDSDAAVINGNYAASYGVDPASAIFQENVDLSDERFICLIAVRTADIDNPTYQRVAEVFRSDVTTQVVKEKFDGFFYLTWDNE
;
A
#
# COMPACT_ATOMS: atom_id res chain seq x y z
N MET A 1 81.68 -30.80 -2.63
CA MET A 1 80.81 -30.23 -1.61
C MET A 1 79.66 -29.50 -2.32
N LYS A 2 78.50 -30.16 -2.41
CA LYS A 2 77.34 -29.62 -3.11
C LYS A 2 76.43 -28.92 -2.09
N LYS A 3 76.22 -27.61 -2.26
CA LYS A 3 75.31 -26.82 -1.41
C LYS A 3 73.87 -27.01 -1.97
N ILE A 4 73.02 -27.62 -1.17
CA ILE A 4 71.57 -27.75 -1.47
C ILE A 4 70.90 -26.48 -0.92
N ALA A 5 70.33 -25.67 -1.82
CA ALA A 5 69.51 -24.53 -1.47
C ALA A 5 68.09 -25.02 -1.28
N ILE A 6 67.55 -24.94 -0.05
CA ILE A 6 66.14 -25.23 0.26
C ILE A 6 65.36 -23.97 -0.01
N LEU A 7 64.47 -24.01 -1.02
CA LEU A 7 63.52 -22.93 -1.36
C LEU A 7 62.27 -23.10 -0.46
N ALA A 8 62.11 -22.26 0.55
CA ALA A 8 60.90 -22.23 1.37
C ALA A 8 59.80 -21.49 0.61
N LEU A 9 58.80 -22.22 0.11
CA LEU A 9 57.62 -21.64 -0.50
C LEU A 9 56.63 -21.21 0.62
N ALA A 10 56.60 -19.89 0.92
CA ALA A 10 55.62 -19.34 1.85
C ALA A 10 54.25 -19.28 1.17
N LEU A 11 53.33 -20.16 1.59
CA LEU A 11 51.92 -20.13 1.20
C LEU A 11 51.22 -18.99 1.96
N VAL A 12 51.06 -17.86 1.31
CA VAL A 12 50.21 -16.77 1.84
C VAL A 12 48.77 -17.16 1.64
N LEU A 13 48.13 -17.72 2.67
CA LEU A 13 46.67 -17.83 2.73
C LEU A 13 46.09 -16.39 2.81
N ALA A 14 45.60 -15.89 1.72
CA ALA A 14 44.76 -14.70 1.73
C ALA A 14 43.48 -15.05 2.52
N LEU A 15 43.38 -14.60 3.78
CA LEU A 15 42.10 -14.51 4.48
C LEU A 15 41.26 -13.49 3.70
N VAL A 16 40.36 -13.98 2.86
CA VAL A 16 39.24 -13.20 2.39
C VAL A 16 38.34 -13.03 3.63
N PRO A 17 38.10 -11.83 4.15
CA PRO A 17 37.11 -11.66 5.17
C PRO A 17 35.78 -12.05 4.51
N THR A 18 35.21 -13.18 4.90
CA THR A 18 33.78 -13.41 4.73
C THR A 18 33.13 -12.34 5.59
N LEU A 19 32.61 -11.28 4.97
CA LEU A 19 31.61 -10.45 5.62
C LEU A 19 30.46 -11.39 5.97
N THR A 20 30.46 -11.88 7.20
CA THR A 20 29.22 -12.33 7.83
C THR A 20 28.38 -11.08 7.93
N LEU A 21 27.37 -10.93 7.06
CA LEU A 21 26.25 -10.07 7.34
C LEU A 21 25.82 -10.46 8.76
N ALA A 22 25.98 -9.55 9.71
CA ALA A 22 25.37 -9.71 11.02
C ALA A 22 23.89 -9.98 10.76
N ASP A 23 23.25 -10.85 11.56
CA ASP A 23 21.80 -11.10 11.51
C ASP A 23 21.06 -9.78 11.71
N GLU A 24 21.00 -8.96 10.66
CA GLU A 24 20.29 -7.68 10.70
C GLU A 24 18.81 -8.00 10.56
N THR A 25 18.08 -7.74 11.63
CA THR A 25 16.62 -7.87 11.58
C THR A 25 16.03 -6.59 11.00
N VAL A 26 15.33 -6.71 9.88
CA VAL A 26 14.57 -5.63 9.24
C VAL A 26 13.15 -5.66 9.78
N ARG A 27 12.80 -4.69 10.62
CA ARG A 27 11.42 -4.49 11.08
C ARG A 27 10.66 -3.72 10.00
N LEU A 28 9.68 -4.39 9.40
CA LEU A 28 8.87 -3.88 8.30
C LEU A 28 7.47 -3.50 8.80
N GLY A 29 7.15 -2.21 8.79
CA GLY A 29 5.85 -1.68 9.19
C GLY A 29 4.78 -1.84 8.10
N VAL A 30 3.65 -2.45 8.45
CA VAL A 30 2.51 -2.69 7.55
C VAL A 30 1.18 -2.40 8.24
N THR A 31 0.08 -2.25 7.47
CA THR A 31 -1.28 -2.04 8.00
C THR A 31 -2.27 -3.00 7.36
N GLY A 32 -2.84 -3.89 8.17
CA GLY A 32 -3.79 -4.89 7.72
C GLY A 32 -3.22 -6.30 7.65
N ALA A 33 -4.04 -7.27 8.06
CA ALA A 33 -3.61 -8.67 8.25
C ALA A 33 -3.18 -9.35 6.94
N PHE A 34 -3.72 -8.94 5.79
CA PHE A 34 -3.39 -9.52 4.49
C PHE A 34 -1.91 -9.42 4.13
N TYR A 35 -1.16 -8.46 4.71
CA TYR A 35 0.27 -8.30 4.48
C TYR A 35 1.09 -9.48 4.96
N GLU A 36 0.61 -10.28 5.93
CA GLU A 36 1.28 -11.52 6.33
C GLU A 36 1.38 -12.48 5.15
N ASP A 37 0.25 -12.76 4.51
CA ASP A 37 0.22 -13.63 3.33
C ASP A 37 0.98 -13.04 2.13
N LEU A 38 0.90 -11.73 1.92
CA LEU A 38 1.55 -11.05 0.79
C LEU A 38 3.07 -11.05 0.92
N TRP A 39 3.61 -10.81 2.10
CA TRP A 39 5.06 -10.74 2.33
C TRP A 39 5.72 -12.08 2.61
N GLN A 40 4.98 -13.11 3.05
CA GLN A 40 5.57 -14.37 3.49
C GLN A 40 6.51 -15.01 2.47
N PRO A 41 6.20 -15.10 1.15
CA PRO A 41 7.13 -15.69 0.18
C PRO A 41 8.43 -14.88 0.03
N ALA A 42 8.36 -13.55 0.11
CA ALA A 42 9.54 -12.70 0.07
C ALA A 42 10.37 -12.83 1.36
N ILE A 43 9.73 -12.94 2.52
CA ILE A 43 10.38 -13.18 3.82
C ILE A 43 11.12 -14.52 3.80
N ASP A 44 10.48 -15.58 3.33
CA ASP A 44 11.10 -16.90 3.23
C ASP A 44 12.34 -16.87 2.32
N LYS A 45 12.24 -16.17 1.19
CA LYS A 45 13.34 -16.02 0.25
C LYS A 45 14.50 -15.21 0.83
N LEU A 46 14.21 -14.13 1.53
CA LEU A 46 15.22 -13.30 2.23
C LEU A 46 15.92 -14.07 3.35
N ALA A 47 15.18 -14.93 4.06
CA ALA A 47 15.74 -15.78 5.11
C ALA A 47 16.77 -16.78 4.56
N GLU A 48 16.57 -17.33 3.34
CA GLU A 48 17.57 -18.16 2.66
C GLU A 48 18.88 -17.40 2.38
N GLU A 49 18.80 -16.07 2.25
CA GLU A 49 19.94 -15.17 2.03
C GLU A 49 20.55 -14.64 3.34
N GLY A 50 20.02 -15.04 4.52
CA GLY A 50 20.47 -14.60 5.84
C GLY A 50 19.91 -13.25 6.28
N ILE A 51 18.90 -12.72 5.58
CA ILE A 51 18.20 -11.48 5.94
C ILE A 51 16.91 -11.85 6.67
N LYS A 52 16.82 -11.45 7.95
CA LYS A 52 15.61 -11.67 8.76
C LYS A 52 14.69 -10.46 8.62
N VAL A 53 13.44 -10.68 8.19
CA VAL A 53 12.40 -9.65 8.16
C VAL A 53 11.32 -9.97 9.19
N GLU A 54 10.96 -8.99 10.01
CA GLU A 54 9.87 -9.08 11.00
C GLU A 54 8.77 -8.08 10.63
N LEU A 55 7.56 -8.57 10.36
CA LEU A 55 6.41 -7.70 10.14
C LEU A 55 5.94 -7.08 11.46
N VAL A 56 5.80 -5.75 11.46
CA VAL A 56 5.22 -4.98 12.55
C VAL A 56 3.87 -4.44 12.08
N GLN A 57 2.80 -5.01 12.61
CA GLN A 57 1.42 -4.67 12.24
C GLN A 57 0.94 -3.42 12.98
N PHE A 58 0.41 -2.46 12.25
CA PHE A 58 -0.24 -1.28 12.80
C PHE A 58 -1.75 -1.31 12.53
N SER A 59 -2.52 -0.70 13.44
CA SER A 59 -3.99 -0.69 13.35
C SER A 59 -4.55 0.31 12.36
N ASP A 60 -3.78 1.36 12.04
CA ASP A 60 -4.17 2.41 11.09
C ASP A 60 -2.95 3.06 10.42
N PHE A 61 -3.21 3.95 9.45
CA PHE A 61 -2.17 4.57 8.63
C PHE A 61 -1.35 5.65 9.34
N SER A 62 -1.79 6.21 10.47
CA SER A 62 -1.15 7.35 11.12
C SER A 62 0.15 7.02 11.87
N LEU A 63 0.43 5.74 12.12
CA LEU A 63 1.50 5.31 13.00
C LEU A 63 2.81 4.92 12.30
N PRO A 64 2.80 4.20 11.13
CA PRO A 64 4.03 3.59 10.61
C PRO A 64 5.11 4.59 10.18
N ASN A 65 4.75 5.77 9.63
CA ASN A 65 5.75 6.77 9.24
C ASN A 65 6.42 7.39 10.47
N ASN A 66 5.67 7.64 11.54
CA ASN A 66 6.25 8.12 12.79
C ASN A 66 7.23 7.09 13.38
N ALA A 67 6.85 5.81 13.41
CA ALA A 67 7.69 4.72 13.88
C ALA A 67 8.96 4.55 13.03
N LEU A 68 8.85 4.68 11.68
CA LEU A 68 10.00 4.65 10.77
C LEU A 68 10.93 5.84 11.00
N ASN A 69 10.39 7.05 11.08
CA ASN A 69 11.17 8.27 11.32
C ASN A 69 11.86 8.23 12.70
N GLY A 70 11.19 7.65 13.70
CA GLY A 70 11.73 7.46 15.06
C GLY A 70 12.76 6.33 15.20
N GLY A 71 12.98 5.51 14.15
CA GLY A 71 13.91 4.37 14.19
C GLY A 71 13.37 3.13 14.88
N GLU A 72 12.06 3.05 15.09
CA GLU A 72 11.37 1.84 15.59
C GLU A 72 11.18 0.79 14.48
N LEU A 73 11.29 1.22 13.22
CA LEU A 73 11.26 0.41 12.00
C LEU A 73 12.49 0.69 11.15
N GLU A 74 12.88 -0.26 10.33
CA GLU A 74 13.88 -0.10 9.28
C GLU A 74 13.24 0.33 7.96
N VAL A 75 12.07 -0.25 7.63
CA VAL A 75 11.28 0.06 6.42
C VAL A 75 9.79 0.06 6.76
N ASN A 76 8.97 0.67 5.92
CA ASN A 76 7.53 0.43 5.91
C ASN A 76 6.99 0.25 4.48
N ALA A 77 5.87 -0.46 4.35
CA ALA A 77 5.24 -0.76 3.06
C ALA A 77 3.72 -0.86 3.24
N PHE A 78 3.04 0.29 3.36
CA PHE A 78 1.60 0.32 3.65
C PHE A 78 0.85 1.41 2.88
N GLN A 79 1.54 2.34 2.25
CA GLN A 79 1.04 3.63 1.77
C GLN A 79 1.34 3.86 0.30
N HIS A 80 0.54 4.71 -0.33
CA HIS A 80 0.78 5.23 -1.67
C HIS A 80 1.43 6.63 -1.66
N HIS A 81 1.95 7.09 -2.80
CA HIS A 81 2.68 8.36 -2.92
C HIS A 81 1.90 9.56 -2.38
N ALA A 82 0.60 9.71 -2.69
CA ALA A 82 -0.17 10.85 -2.18
C ALA A 82 -0.20 10.88 -0.66
N TYR A 83 -0.39 9.73 0.01
CA TYR A 83 -0.35 9.64 1.47
C TYR A 83 1.04 9.92 2.01
N PHE A 84 2.07 9.27 1.46
CA PHE A 84 3.47 9.47 1.85
C PHE A 84 3.87 10.94 1.80
N ASN A 85 3.62 11.61 0.67
CA ASN A 85 3.98 13.02 0.46
C ASN A 85 3.22 13.95 1.42
N ASN A 86 1.92 13.72 1.62
CA ASN A 86 1.11 14.51 2.55
C ASN A 86 1.58 14.34 4.00
N ASP A 87 1.79 13.11 4.44
CA ASP A 87 2.13 12.80 5.83
C ASP A 87 3.56 13.25 6.18
N THR A 88 4.53 12.98 5.30
CA THR A 88 5.92 13.40 5.50
C THR A 88 6.05 14.93 5.50
N THR A 89 5.35 15.63 4.61
CA THR A 89 5.38 17.10 4.56
C THR A 89 4.71 17.71 5.79
N THR A 90 3.56 17.19 6.18
CA THR A 90 2.78 17.71 7.32
C THR A 90 3.52 17.55 8.63
N ASN A 91 4.19 16.42 8.83
CA ASN A 91 4.86 16.08 10.09
C ASN A 91 6.37 16.37 10.08
N GLY A 92 6.95 16.74 8.93
CA GLY A 92 8.37 17.04 8.80
C GLY A 92 9.24 15.79 8.94
N TYR A 93 8.77 14.62 8.47
CA TYR A 93 9.53 13.37 8.51
C TYR A 93 10.63 13.35 7.44
N ASP A 94 11.80 12.84 7.80
CA ASP A 94 12.95 12.68 6.89
C ASP A 94 12.98 11.26 6.31
N LEU A 95 12.02 11.01 5.44
CA LEU A 95 11.79 9.71 4.80
C LEU A 95 11.91 9.84 3.27
N GLN A 96 12.29 8.73 2.63
CA GLN A 96 12.37 8.60 1.17
C GLN A 96 11.70 7.33 0.67
N VAL A 97 11.22 7.38 -0.57
CA VAL A 97 10.74 6.22 -1.30
C VAL A 97 11.93 5.37 -1.72
N LEU A 98 11.94 4.10 -1.32
CA LEU A 98 12.96 3.13 -1.72
C LEU A 98 12.56 2.43 -3.03
N ALA A 99 11.30 2.06 -3.16
CA ALA A 99 10.77 1.41 -4.36
C ALA A 99 9.25 1.57 -4.47
N ASP A 100 8.76 1.68 -5.69
CA ASP A 100 7.35 1.57 -6.03
C ASP A 100 6.95 0.09 -6.07
N THR A 101 5.70 -0.21 -5.72
CA THR A 101 5.25 -1.60 -5.64
C THR A 101 4.02 -1.88 -6.51
N PHE A 102 2.86 -1.49 -6.12
CA PHE A 102 1.60 -1.82 -6.78
C PHE A 102 0.54 -0.75 -6.53
N VAL A 103 -0.52 -0.74 -7.31
CA VAL A 103 -1.79 -0.15 -6.89
C VAL A 103 -2.65 -1.26 -6.30
N ILE A 104 -3.14 -1.06 -5.07
CA ILE A 104 -4.24 -1.85 -4.52
C ILE A 104 -5.53 -1.04 -4.67
N THR A 105 -6.56 -1.64 -5.26
CA THR A 105 -7.80 -0.93 -5.61
C THR A 105 -8.55 -0.43 -4.38
N MET A 106 -9.20 0.72 -4.53
CA MET A 106 -10.17 1.25 -3.57
C MET A 106 -11.56 1.15 -4.22
N ASN A 107 -12.39 0.26 -3.73
CA ASN A 107 -13.64 -0.07 -4.40
C ASN A 107 -14.87 0.41 -3.62
N LEU A 108 -15.99 0.61 -4.35
CA LEU A 108 -17.30 0.91 -3.77
C LEU A 108 -18.07 -0.39 -3.52
N TYR A 109 -18.47 -0.61 -2.29
CA TYR A 109 -19.23 -1.79 -1.85
C TYR A 109 -20.59 -1.38 -1.30
N SER A 110 -21.55 -2.28 -1.37
CA SER A 110 -22.85 -2.11 -0.73
C SER A 110 -23.38 -3.45 -0.25
N ALA A 111 -23.96 -3.48 0.96
CA ALA A 111 -24.72 -4.62 1.46
C ALA A 111 -26.20 -4.58 1.02
N LYS A 112 -26.67 -3.41 0.54
CA LYS A 112 -28.09 -3.14 0.22
C LYS A 112 -28.38 -3.16 -1.28
N TYR A 113 -27.41 -2.75 -2.10
CA TYR A 113 -27.56 -2.60 -3.55
C TYR A 113 -26.60 -3.56 -4.25
N PRO A 114 -27.07 -4.53 -5.05
CA PRO A 114 -26.22 -5.50 -5.73
C PRO A 114 -25.44 -4.91 -6.91
N THR A 115 -25.86 -3.74 -7.42
CA THR A 115 -25.18 -3.07 -8.55
C THR A 115 -25.10 -1.55 -8.34
N VAL A 116 -24.18 -0.92 -9.04
CA VAL A 116 -24.01 0.55 -8.98
C VAL A 116 -25.23 1.25 -9.60
N GLU A 117 -25.85 0.67 -10.62
CA GLU A 117 -27.03 1.23 -11.29
C GLU A 117 -28.23 1.34 -10.34
N GLU A 118 -28.40 0.38 -9.42
CA GLU A 118 -29.46 0.46 -8.41
C GLU A 118 -29.21 1.58 -7.40
N LEU A 119 -27.96 1.79 -7.00
CA LEU A 119 -27.59 2.92 -6.15
C LEU A 119 -27.76 4.26 -6.88
N GLN A 120 -27.35 4.34 -8.16
CA GLN A 120 -27.56 5.51 -9.03
C GLN A 120 -29.06 5.82 -9.20
N ALA A 121 -29.90 4.81 -9.35
CA ALA A 121 -31.36 4.99 -9.47
C ALA A 121 -31.95 5.63 -8.20
N LYS A 122 -31.49 5.23 -7.02
CA LYS A 122 -31.87 5.86 -5.74
C LYS A 122 -31.45 7.32 -5.67
N VAL A 123 -30.20 7.61 -6.08
CA VAL A 123 -29.67 9.00 -6.15
C VAL A 123 -30.54 9.84 -7.09
N ALA A 124 -30.83 9.35 -8.30
CA ALA A 124 -31.64 10.04 -9.30
C ALA A 124 -33.11 10.25 -8.87
N ALA A 125 -33.65 9.37 -8.01
CA ALA A 125 -34.97 9.53 -7.42
C ALA A 125 -35.02 10.64 -6.36
N GLY A 126 -33.91 11.24 -6.01
CA GLY A 126 -33.80 12.30 -4.97
C GLY A 126 -33.95 11.76 -3.55
N GLU A 127 -33.78 10.46 -3.36
CA GLU A 127 -33.72 9.85 -2.05
C GLU A 127 -32.37 10.11 -1.37
N ALA A 128 -32.35 10.19 -0.05
CA ALA A 128 -31.09 10.34 0.69
C ALA A 128 -30.26 9.05 0.58
N VAL A 129 -28.99 9.22 0.23
CA VAL A 129 -28.00 8.15 0.11
C VAL A 129 -26.82 8.46 1.03
N ASN A 130 -26.57 7.60 2.00
CA ASN A 130 -25.42 7.73 2.89
C ASN A 130 -24.25 6.84 2.42
N VAL A 131 -23.10 7.47 2.13
CA VAL A 131 -21.87 6.76 1.71
C VAL A 131 -20.76 7.00 2.73
N VAL A 132 -20.22 5.92 3.25
CA VAL A 132 -19.07 5.94 4.16
C VAL A 132 -17.78 6.00 3.36
N ILE A 133 -16.87 6.90 3.75
CA ILE A 133 -15.58 7.12 3.08
C ILE A 133 -14.46 7.27 4.12
N PRO A 134 -13.17 7.05 3.75
CA PRO A 134 -12.04 7.39 4.60
C PRO A 134 -12.00 8.86 4.99
N ASN A 135 -11.46 9.18 6.17
CA ASN A 135 -11.38 10.55 6.69
C ASN A 135 -10.00 11.20 6.57
N ASP A 136 -8.95 10.45 6.22
CA ASP A 136 -7.66 11.06 5.91
C ASP A 136 -7.70 11.75 4.54
N ALA A 137 -7.01 12.90 4.42
CA ALA A 137 -7.17 13.81 3.28
C ALA A 137 -6.98 13.12 1.92
N THR A 138 -6.00 12.23 1.79
CA THR A 138 -5.63 11.64 0.50
C THR A 138 -6.52 10.47 0.11
N ASN A 139 -6.86 9.58 1.05
CA ASN A 139 -7.82 8.50 0.80
C ASN A 139 -9.25 9.02 0.69
N GLN A 140 -9.62 10.08 1.43
CA GLN A 140 -10.89 10.77 1.22
C GLN A 140 -11.00 11.29 -0.21
N GLY A 141 -9.98 12.00 -0.69
CA GLY A 141 -9.95 12.50 -2.05
C GLY A 141 -10.01 11.39 -3.10
N ARG A 142 -9.30 10.27 -2.90
CA ARG A 142 -9.38 9.09 -3.76
C ARG A 142 -10.77 8.48 -3.77
N ALA A 143 -11.42 8.39 -2.60
CA ALA A 143 -12.80 7.91 -2.51
C ALA A 143 -13.79 8.79 -3.27
N LEU A 144 -13.59 10.11 -3.27
CA LEU A 144 -14.40 11.04 -4.07
C LEU A 144 -14.22 10.82 -5.57
N LEU A 145 -13.00 10.52 -6.04
CA LEU A 145 -12.76 10.14 -7.43
C LEU A 145 -13.49 8.84 -7.81
N VAL A 146 -13.45 7.83 -6.95
CA VAL A 146 -14.20 6.57 -7.14
C VAL A 146 -15.70 6.84 -7.22
N LEU A 147 -16.25 7.68 -6.35
CA LEU A 147 -17.67 8.03 -6.37
C LEU A 147 -18.07 8.84 -7.60
N LYS A 148 -17.21 9.73 -8.09
CA LYS A 148 -17.39 10.45 -9.36
C LYS A 148 -17.45 9.46 -10.53
N ASP A 149 -16.46 8.58 -10.64
CA ASP A 149 -16.38 7.58 -11.71
C ASP A 149 -17.57 6.61 -11.67
N ALA A 150 -18.06 6.29 -10.47
CA ALA A 150 -19.27 5.52 -10.25
C ALA A 150 -20.58 6.29 -10.55
N GLY A 151 -20.51 7.58 -10.90
CA GLY A 151 -21.68 8.43 -11.19
C GLY A 151 -22.61 8.68 -9.99
N ILE A 152 -22.07 8.58 -8.78
CA ILE A 152 -22.83 8.83 -7.52
C ILE A 152 -22.78 10.31 -7.13
N ILE A 153 -21.65 10.97 -7.37
CA ILE A 153 -21.44 12.41 -7.21
C ILE A 153 -20.76 12.97 -8.46
N ASP A 154 -20.67 14.29 -8.54
CA ASP A 154 -19.77 14.99 -9.44
C ASP A 154 -18.76 15.82 -8.61
N LEU A 155 -17.73 16.32 -9.24
CA LEU A 155 -16.70 17.17 -8.62
C LEU A 155 -16.47 18.42 -9.44
N THR A 156 -16.18 19.53 -8.73
CA THR A 156 -15.63 20.72 -9.40
C THR A 156 -14.22 20.42 -9.88
N ASP A 157 -13.72 21.21 -10.85
CA ASP A 157 -12.38 21.02 -11.44
C ASP A 157 -11.30 21.91 -10.78
N ASP A 158 -11.63 22.61 -9.69
CA ASP A 158 -10.79 23.62 -9.04
C ASP A 158 -9.96 23.04 -7.85
N TYR A 159 -9.45 21.82 -7.96
CA TYR A 159 -8.57 21.22 -6.98
C TYR A 159 -7.21 20.84 -7.58
N GLU A 160 -6.17 20.89 -6.74
CA GLU A 160 -4.83 20.37 -7.05
C GLU A 160 -4.58 19.06 -6.27
N GLY A 161 -4.00 18.07 -6.93
CA GLY A 161 -3.73 16.75 -6.33
C GLY A 161 -5.00 15.90 -6.17
N THR A 162 -5.49 15.73 -4.94
CA THR A 162 -6.74 15.01 -4.66
C THR A 162 -7.85 15.97 -4.24
N PRO A 163 -9.13 15.75 -4.65
CA PRO A 163 -10.24 16.56 -4.21
C PRO A 163 -10.52 16.41 -2.71
N ASN A 164 -11.30 17.31 -2.15
CA ASN A 164 -11.85 17.22 -0.82
C ASN A 164 -13.38 17.37 -0.86
N THR A 165 -14.05 17.30 0.29
CA THR A 165 -15.53 17.39 0.36
C THR A 165 -16.12 18.71 -0.11
N GLU A 166 -15.34 19.80 -0.17
CA GLU A 166 -15.79 21.09 -0.71
C GLU A 166 -15.92 21.07 -2.24
N ASN A 167 -15.22 20.15 -2.91
CA ASN A 167 -15.29 19.95 -4.35
C ASN A 167 -16.52 19.12 -4.79
N VAL A 168 -17.27 18.54 -3.84
CA VAL A 168 -18.40 17.67 -4.16
C VAL A 168 -19.56 18.44 -4.75
N VAL A 169 -20.02 18.01 -5.91
CA VAL A 169 -21.24 18.49 -6.57
C VAL A 169 -22.23 17.33 -6.62
N GLN A 170 -23.46 17.60 -6.18
CA GLN A 170 -24.53 16.62 -6.30
C GLN A 170 -24.89 16.42 -7.78
N VAL A 171 -25.06 15.17 -8.22
CA VAL A 171 -25.66 14.90 -9.53
C VAL A 171 -27.11 15.38 -9.54
N GLU A 172 -27.71 15.56 -10.72
CA GLU A 172 -29.07 16.10 -10.83
C GLU A 172 -30.08 15.32 -10.00
N GLY A 173 -30.74 16.02 -9.08
CA GLY A 173 -31.68 15.44 -8.13
C GLY A 173 -31.06 14.76 -6.92
N GLY A 174 -29.76 14.53 -6.90
CA GLY A 174 -29.07 13.74 -5.88
C GLY A 174 -29.09 14.36 -4.49
N LYS A 175 -29.06 13.48 -3.47
CA LYS A 175 -28.88 13.82 -2.06
C LYS A 175 -27.92 12.81 -1.42
N VAL A 176 -26.66 12.91 -1.79
CA VAL A 176 -25.60 12.04 -1.25
C VAL A 176 -24.99 12.71 -0.03
N GLU A 177 -25.06 12.00 1.09
CA GLU A 177 -24.43 12.37 2.36
C GLU A 177 -23.16 11.53 2.55
N LEU A 178 -22.03 12.18 2.74
CA LEU A 178 -20.76 11.52 2.96
C LEU A 178 -20.49 11.42 4.47
N THR A 179 -20.16 10.22 4.94
CA THR A 179 -19.77 9.94 6.32
C THR A 179 -18.29 9.57 6.39
N PRO A 180 -17.39 10.54 6.67
CA PRO A 180 -15.96 10.27 6.82
C PRO A 180 -15.68 9.54 8.14
N VAL A 181 -14.99 8.38 8.06
CA VAL A 181 -14.55 7.59 9.21
C VAL A 181 -13.10 7.16 9.01
N ASN A 182 -12.44 6.70 10.08
CA ASN A 182 -11.11 6.10 9.93
C ASN A 182 -11.14 4.98 8.88
N ALA A 183 -10.17 4.98 7.96
CA ALA A 183 -10.11 4.02 6.85
C ALA A 183 -10.23 2.56 7.32
N ALA A 184 -9.63 2.20 8.47
CA ALA A 184 -9.73 0.88 9.07
C ALA A 184 -11.14 0.49 9.54
N GLN A 185 -12.06 1.45 9.62
CA GLN A 185 -13.43 1.25 10.10
C GLN A 185 -14.48 1.24 8.98
N THR A 186 -14.14 1.65 7.76
CA THR A 186 -15.11 1.81 6.66
C THR A 186 -15.94 0.55 6.42
N TYR A 187 -15.31 -0.63 6.46
CA TYR A 187 -16.00 -1.91 6.30
C TYR A 187 -17.05 -2.16 7.39
N GLN A 188 -16.81 -1.72 8.62
CA GLN A 188 -17.71 -1.96 9.76
C GLN A 188 -19.06 -1.23 9.61
N PHE A 189 -19.09 -0.16 8.82
CA PHE A 189 -20.29 0.61 8.55
C PHE A 189 -21.07 0.15 7.29
N LEU A 190 -20.58 -0.88 6.59
CA LEU A 190 -21.15 -1.31 5.31
C LEU A 190 -22.63 -1.73 5.43
N GLU A 191 -23.00 -2.44 6.50
CA GLU A 191 -24.38 -2.90 6.73
C GLU A 191 -25.32 -1.73 7.10
N ASP A 192 -24.82 -0.71 7.78
CA ASP A 192 -25.63 0.42 8.28
C ASP A 192 -25.74 1.55 7.26
N SER A 193 -24.81 1.67 6.30
CA SER A 193 -24.83 2.65 5.21
C SER A 193 -25.53 2.17 3.95
N ASP A 194 -25.68 3.03 2.95
CA ASP A 194 -26.13 2.61 1.62
C ASP A 194 -24.98 2.04 0.81
N ALA A 195 -23.77 2.59 0.98
CA ALA A 195 -22.52 2.09 0.39
C ALA A 195 -21.32 2.56 1.21
N ALA A 196 -20.17 1.95 0.98
CA ALA A 196 -18.89 2.34 1.55
C ALA A 196 -17.77 2.24 0.51
N VAL A 197 -16.91 3.25 0.45
CA VAL A 197 -15.65 3.17 -0.30
C VAL A 197 -14.58 2.64 0.66
N ILE A 198 -14.01 1.48 0.32
CA ILE A 198 -13.13 0.74 1.22
C ILE A 198 -11.76 0.56 0.56
N ASN A 199 -10.70 0.95 1.27
CA ASN A 199 -9.32 0.68 0.84
C ASN A 199 -9.08 -0.83 0.70
N GLY A 200 -8.44 -1.23 -0.40
CA GLY A 200 -8.24 -2.65 -0.72
C GLY A 200 -7.47 -3.45 0.32
N ASN A 201 -6.51 -2.83 1.03
CA ASN A 201 -5.80 -3.47 2.13
C ASN A 201 -6.73 -3.86 3.30
N TYR A 202 -7.71 -3.02 3.62
CA TYR A 202 -8.71 -3.36 4.63
C TYR A 202 -9.74 -4.34 4.08
N ALA A 203 -10.22 -4.16 2.84
CA ALA A 203 -11.13 -5.12 2.21
C ALA A 203 -10.50 -6.54 2.18
N ALA A 204 -9.27 -6.67 1.71
CA ALA A 204 -8.54 -7.94 1.72
C ALA A 204 -8.35 -8.52 3.14
N SER A 205 -8.04 -7.66 4.13
CA SER A 205 -7.87 -8.09 5.53
C SER A 205 -9.16 -8.62 6.16
N TYR A 206 -10.32 -8.12 5.72
CA TYR A 206 -11.64 -8.63 6.13
C TYR A 206 -12.12 -9.81 5.27
N GLY A 207 -11.32 -10.26 4.29
CA GLY A 207 -11.70 -11.35 3.38
C GLY A 207 -12.84 -11.01 2.41
N VAL A 208 -13.00 -9.72 2.09
CA VAL A 208 -13.96 -9.26 1.10
C VAL A 208 -13.51 -9.67 -0.28
N ASP A 209 -14.40 -10.27 -1.07
CA ASP A 209 -14.14 -10.57 -2.48
C ASP A 209 -14.16 -9.25 -3.29
N PRO A 210 -13.08 -8.89 -4.02
CA PRO A 210 -13.08 -7.69 -4.85
C PRO A 210 -14.18 -7.71 -5.93
N ALA A 211 -14.60 -8.89 -6.39
CA ALA A 211 -15.68 -9.05 -7.35
C ALA A 211 -17.07 -8.72 -6.77
N SER A 212 -17.19 -8.62 -5.43
CA SER A 212 -18.45 -8.19 -4.77
C SER A 212 -18.61 -6.66 -4.73
N ALA A 213 -17.62 -5.91 -5.19
CA ALA A 213 -17.73 -4.46 -5.33
C ALA A 213 -18.81 -4.11 -6.35
N ILE A 214 -19.70 -3.18 -6.01
CA ILE A 214 -20.68 -2.65 -6.96
C ILE A 214 -20.06 -1.71 -7.99
N PHE A 215 -18.87 -1.16 -7.67
CA PHE A 215 -18.01 -0.43 -8.61
C PHE A 215 -16.55 -0.64 -8.22
N GLN A 216 -15.72 -1.05 -9.18
CA GLN A 216 -14.27 -1.18 -9.03
C GLN A 216 -13.57 0.07 -9.52
N GLU A 217 -12.56 0.52 -8.79
CA GLU A 217 -11.73 1.64 -9.17
C GLU A 217 -11.08 1.41 -10.54
N ASN A 218 -11.12 2.44 -11.39
CA ASN A 218 -10.37 2.45 -12.65
C ASN A 218 -8.90 2.75 -12.36
N VAL A 219 -8.05 1.72 -12.42
CA VAL A 219 -6.62 1.87 -12.16
C VAL A 219 -5.88 2.35 -13.39
N ASP A 220 -5.15 3.45 -13.24
CA ASP A 220 -4.19 3.98 -14.22
C ASP A 220 -2.79 3.99 -13.59
N LEU A 221 -1.91 3.09 -14.00
CA LEU A 221 -0.53 3.02 -13.50
C LEU A 221 0.33 4.22 -13.91
N SER A 222 -0.12 5.07 -14.83
CA SER A 222 0.54 6.34 -15.14
C SER A 222 0.23 7.44 -14.11
N ASP A 223 -0.80 7.25 -13.29
CA ASP A 223 -1.10 8.10 -12.13
C ASP A 223 -0.33 7.61 -10.91
N GLU A 224 0.88 8.10 -10.73
CA GLU A 224 1.77 7.70 -9.64
C GLU A 224 1.19 7.97 -8.24
N ARG A 225 0.18 8.86 -8.12
CA ARG A 225 -0.38 9.25 -6.80
C ARG A 225 -0.80 8.07 -5.95
N PHE A 226 -1.35 7.03 -6.57
CA PHE A 226 -1.93 5.88 -5.88
C PHE A 226 -1.10 4.61 -5.95
N ILE A 227 0.10 4.68 -6.55
CA ILE A 227 1.09 3.61 -6.48
C ILE A 227 1.58 3.50 -5.03
N CYS A 228 1.47 2.29 -4.46
CA CYS A 228 2.03 1.96 -3.15
C CYS A 228 3.55 1.84 -3.23
N LEU A 229 4.22 2.02 -2.10
CA LEU A 229 5.66 2.13 -2.04
C LEU A 229 6.25 1.47 -0.79
N ILE A 230 7.54 1.20 -0.85
CA ILE A 230 8.38 0.89 0.31
C ILE A 230 9.14 2.17 0.66
N ALA A 231 9.09 2.58 1.93
CA ALA A 231 9.78 3.76 2.43
C ALA A 231 10.85 3.41 3.44
N VAL A 232 11.89 4.26 3.46
CA VAL A 232 13.02 4.21 4.41
C VAL A 232 13.32 5.61 4.94
N ARG A 233 14.13 5.72 5.99
CA ARG A 233 14.73 7.03 6.35
C ARG A 233 15.68 7.48 5.24
N THR A 234 15.77 8.79 5.00
CA THR A 234 16.66 9.35 3.97
C THR A 234 18.12 8.88 4.16
N ALA A 235 18.58 8.77 5.40
CA ALA A 235 19.95 8.30 5.72
C ALA A 235 20.20 6.83 5.32
N ASP A 236 19.14 6.04 5.12
CA ASP A 236 19.23 4.60 4.88
C ASP A 236 18.94 4.22 3.40
N ILE A 237 18.75 5.21 2.51
CA ILE A 237 18.36 4.96 1.11
C ILE A 237 19.33 4.04 0.35
N ASP A 238 20.64 4.13 0.66
CA ASP A 238 21.69 3.33 0.05
C ASP A 238 21.99 2.03 0.82
N ASN A 239 21.19 1.67 1.84
CA ASN A 239 21.40 0.43 2.60
C ASN A 239 21.13 -0.79 1.71
N PRO A 240 22.14 -1.65 1.45
CA PRO A 240 22.02 -2.77 0.53
C PRO A 240 21.03 -3.85 1.01
N THR A 241 20.86 -4.00 2.32
CA THR A 241 19.90 -4.95 2.90
C THR A 241 18.47 -4.50 2.59
N TYR A 242 18.16 -3.19 2.74
CA TYR A 242 16.82 -2.67 2.47
C TYR A 242 16.51 -2.66 0.97
N GLN A 243 17.50 -2.34 0.14
CA GLN A 243 17.37 -2.48 -1.32
C GLN A 243 17.07 -3.93 -1.70
N ARG A 244 17.76 -4.91 -1.08
CA ARG A 244 17.50 -6.33 -1.33
C ARG A 244 16.11 -6.76 -0.91
N VAL A 245 15.58 -6.24 0.21
CA VAL A 245 14.18 -6.48 0.63
C VAL A 245 13.21 -5.99 -0.44
N ALA A 246 13.41 -4.79 -0.98
CA ALA A 246 12.58 -4.24 -2.04
C ALA A 246 12.68 -5.04 -3.35
N GLU A 247 13.89 -5.47 -3.76
CA GLU A 247 14.10 -6.29 -4.95
C GLU A 247 13.41 -7.64 -4.86
N VAL A 248 13.53 -8.35 -3.73
CA VAL A 248 12.90 -9.66 -3.53
C VAL A 248 11.38 -9.52 -3.50
N PHE A 249 10.85 -8.50 -2.86
CA PHE A 249 9.41 -8.24 -2.88
C PHE A 249 8.92 -7.96 -4.31
N ARG A 250 9.63 -7.17 -5.10
CA ARG A 250 9.31 -6.85 -6.51
C ARG A 250 9.74 -7.94 -7.50
N SER A 251 9.47 -9.19 -7.18
CA SER A 251 9.86 -10.34 -8.00
C SER A 251 8.71 -11.33 -8.19
N ASP A 252 8.99 -12.41 -8.90
CA ASP A 252 8.01 -13.46 -9.20
C ASP A 252 7.37 -14.07 -7.94
N VAL A 253 8.05 -14.06 -6.79
CA VAL A 253 7.49 -14.62 -5.55
C VAL A 253 6.26 -13.85 -5.07
N THR A 254 6.27 -12.52 -5.21
CA THR A 254 5.09 -11.68 -4.90
C THR A 254 4.06 -11.74 -6.02
N THR A 255 4.49 -11.73 -7.29
CA THR A 255 3.59 -11.88 -8.44
C THR A 255 2.76 -13.15 -8.32
N GLN A 256 3.37 -14.26 -7.91
CA GLN A 256 2.65 -15.53 -7.75
C GLN A 256 1.61 -15.46 -6.63
N VAL A 257 1.97 -14.95 -5.45
CA VAL A 257 1.01 -14.87 -4.33
C VAL A 257 -0.14 -13.91 -4.63
N VAL A 258 0.12 -12.80 -5.34
CA VAL A 258 -0.95 -11.90 -5.80
C VAL A 258 -1.93 -12.63 -6.71
N LYS A 259 -1.45 -13.36 -7.72
CA LYS A 259 -2.29 -14.13 -8.65
C LYS A 259 -3.07 -15.26 -7.96
N GLU A 260 -2.48 -15.89 -6.93
CA GLU A 260 -3.11 -17.03 -6.24
C GLU A 260 -4.11 -16.62 -5.15
N LYS A 261 -3.85 -15.52 -4.43
CA LYS A 261 -4.61 -15.15 -3.23
C LYS A 261 -5.35 -13.81 -3.33
N PHE A 262 -4.90 -12.91 -4.20
CA PHE A 262 -5.35 -11.51 -4.21
C PHE A 262 -5.75 -11.03 -5.60
N ASP A 263 -6.14 -11.94 -6.48
CA ASP A 263 -6.59 -11.61 -7.84
C ASP A 263 -7.73 -10.57 -7.80
N GLY A 264 -7.64 -9.56 -8.67
CA GLY A 264 -8.60 -8.47 -8.75
C GLY A 264 -8.37 -7.29 -7.79
N PHE A 265 -7.45 -7.41 -6.80
CA PHE A 265 -7.09 -6.27 -5.93
C PHE A 265 -5.85 -5.51 -6.39
N PHE A 266 -4.89 -6.17 -7.05
CA PHE A 266 -3.53 -5.64 -7.26
C PHE A 266 -3.18 -5.44 -8.72
N TYR A 267 -2.53 -4.31 -9.00
CA TYR A 267 -1.90 -3.98 -10.27
C TYR A 267 -0.41 -3.72 -10.00
N LEU A 268 0.44 -4.68 -10.36
CA LEU A 268 1.87 -4.64 -10.07
C LEU A 268 2.60 -3.70 -11.02
N THR A 269 3.54 -2.88 -10.51
CA THR A 269 4.29 -1.93 -11.35
C THR A 269 5.38 -2.60 -12.18
N TRP A 270 5.77 -3.83 -11.88
CA TRP A 270 6.84 -4.58 -12.55
C TRP A 270 6.38 -5.70 -13.48
N ASP A 271 5.08 -6.02 -13.55
CA ASP A 271 4.56 -7.08 -14.45
C ASP A 271 4.43 -6.61 -15.92
N ASN A 272 4.73 -5.33 -16.21
CA ASN A 272 4.60 -4.72 -17.55
C ASN A 272 5.96 -4.41 -18.19
N GLU A 273 7.08 -4.90 -17.64
CA GLU A 273 8.43 -4.74 -18.18
C GLU A 273 8.85 -5.91 -19.06
#